data_d3c5d3dfcc9dd9c2d1cf0c9e620358c1
#
_entry.id   d3c5d3dfcc9dd9c2d1cf0c9e620358c1
#
_cell.length_a   1.000
_cell.length_b   1.000
_cell.length_c   1.000
_cell.angle_alpha   90.00
_cell.angle_beta   90.00
_cell.angle_gamma   90.00
#
_symmetry.space_group_name_H-M   'P 1'
#
loop_
_entity.id
_entity.type
_entity.pdbx_description
1 polymer ?
#
loop_
_entity_poly.entity_id
_entity_poly.type
_entity_poly.pdbx_seq_one_letter_code
_entity_poly.pdbx_strand_id
1 'polypeptide(L)'
;RRQRQMCIRDRLSGGQFQRVLLARALLNRPQLLVLDEPTQGLDQPGIVAFYKLIEEVRAETGAAVLMVSHDLLVVMRASDRVVCLNGHVCCEGTPQVVSAAPAYRALFGADSQGTLALYRHHHDHDHDHVTDHVHGPDCGHDHHHHHHH
;
A
#
# COMPACT_ATOMS: atom_id res chain seq x y z
N ARG A 1 41.45 22.17 18.77
CA ARG A 1 40.64 21.79 17.56
C ARG A 1 39.58 20.80 18.06
N ARG A 2 38.37 21.29 18.38
CA ARG A 2 37.21 20.42 18.63
C ARG A 2 36.80 19.81 17.29
N GLN A 3 37.15 18.56 17.04
CA GLN A 3 36.53 17.76 15.99
C GLN A 3 35.04 17.73 16.30
N ARG A 4 34.23 18.43 15.50
CA ARG A 4 32.78 18.22 15.50
C ARG A 4 32.59 16.77 15.04
N GLN A 5 32.27 15.87 15.96
CA GLN A 5 31.73 14.56 15.62
C GLN A 5 30.39 14.86 14.91
N MET A 6 30.44 14.86 13.59
CA MET A 6 29.27 14.99 12.75
C MET A 6 28.45 13.72 13.00
N CYS A 7 27.28 13.87 13.62
CA CYS A 7 26.39 12.74 13.91
C CYS A 7 26.11 11.99 12.60
N ILE A 8 26.16 10.66 12.63
CA ILE A 8 25.83 9.78 11.49
C ILE A 8 24.46 10.15 10.94
N ARG A 9 23.53 10.57 11.81
CA ARG A 9 22.20 11.06 11.45
C ARG A 9 22.23 12.19 10.40
N ASP A 10 23.21 13.10 10.47
CA ASP A 10 23.32 14.26 9.58
C ASP A 10 23.81 13.88 8.16
N ARG A 11 24.22 12.63 7.97
CA ARG A 11 24.72 12.10 6.70
C ARG A 11 23.69 11.21 5.97
N LEU A 12 22.61 10.84 6.62
CA LEU A 12 21.58 9.99 6.04
C LEU A 12 20.46 10.84 5.43
N SER A 13 19.97 10.44 4.25
CA SER A 13 18.71 10.95 3.76
C SER A 13 17.57 10.50 4.67
N GLY A 14 16.41 11.20 4.64
CA GLY A 14 15.25 10.82 5.42
C GLY A 14 14.86 9.35 5.24
N GLY A 15 14.84 8.87 4.00
CA GLY A 15 14.54 7.47 3.70
C GLY A 15 15.58 6.47 4.20
N GLN A 16 16.88 6.82 4.14
CA GLN A 16 17.93 5.99 4.73
C GLN A 16 17.79 5.91 6.24
N PHE A 17 17.47 7.03 6.88
CA PHE A 17 17.29 7.07 8.33
C PHE A 17 16.09 6.21 8.76
N GLN A 18 14.95 6.30 8.09
CA GLN A 18 13.77 5.46 8.37
C GLN A 18 14.06 3.97 8.22
N ARG A 19 14.81 3.58 7.20
CA ARG A 19 15.23 2.18 7.00
C ARG A 19 16.13 1.69 8.13
N VAL A 20 17.05 2.52 8.63
CA VAL A 20 17.90 2.18 9.79
C VAL A 20 17.06 1.99 11.05
N LEU A 21 16.07 2.87 11.29
CA LEU A 21 15.16 2.73 12.42
C LEU A 21 14.33 1.44 12.32
N LEU A 22 13.81 1.11 11.16
CA LEU A 22 13.09 -0.13 10.91
C LEU A 22 13.99 -1.35 11.14
N ALA A 23 15.18 -1.37 10.55
CA ALA A 23 16.13 -2.46 10.75
C ALA A 23 16.46 -2.67 12.24
N ARG A 24 16.66 -1.57 12.99
CA ARG A 24 16.87 -1.62 14.43
C ARG A 24 15.67 -2.23 15.17
N ALA A 25 14.44 -1.85 14.80
CA ALA A 25 13.23 -2.39 15.43
C ALA A 25 13.07 -3.90 15.19
N LEU A 26 13.56 -4.42 14.05
CA LEU A 26 13.46 -5.82 13.66
C LEU A 26 14.52 -6.73 14.30
N LEU A 27 15.58 -6.20 14.93
CA LEU A 27 16.67 -7.00 15.50
C LEU A 27 16.19 -8.06 16.49
N ASN A 28 15.15 -7.74 17.26
CA ASN A 28 14.60 -8.63 18.29
C ASN A 28 13.46 -9.52 17.81
N ARG A 29 13.21 -9.58 16.49
CA ARG A 29 12.11 -10.31 15.87
C ARG A 29 10.76 -10.06 16.57
N PRO A 30 10.28 -8.83 16.62
CA PRO A 30 9.05 -8.48 17.33
C PRO A 30 7.84 -9.15 16.70
N GLN A 31 6.85 -9.49 17.52
CA GLN A 31 5.53 -9.93 17.06
C GLN A 31 4.63 -8.74 16.69
N LEU A 32 4.91 -7.56 17.22
CA LEU A 32 4.21 -6.30 16.93
C LEU A 32 5.25 -5.21 16.66
N LEU A 33 5.12 -4.59 15.50
CA LEU A 33 5.88 -3.41 15.09
C LEU A 33 5.01 -2.18 15.22
N VAL A 34 5.42 -1.20 16.02
CA VAL A 34 4.71 0.07 16.18
C VAL A 34 5.49 1.17 15.47
N LEU A 35 4.84 1.83 14.53
CA LEU A 35 5.42 2.89 13.68
C LEU A 35 4.62 4.18 13.88
N ASP A 36 5.32 5.24 14.33
CA ASP A 36 4.73 6.56 14.53
C ASP A 36 5.27 7.50 13.44
N GLU A 37 4.38 7.98 12.57
CA GLU A 37 4.67 8.87 11.42
C GLU A 37 5.91 8.42 10.61
N PRO A 38 6.01 7.16 10.19
CA PRO A 38 7.25 6.60 9.67
C PRO A 38 7.66 7.16 8.30
N THR A 39 6.75 7.86 7.63
CA THR A 39 6.98 8.47 6.32
C THR A 39 7.23 9.97 6.39
N GLN A 40 7.28 10.53 7.59
CA GLN A 40 7.53 11.96 7.77
C GLN A 40 8.90 12.35 7.18
N GLY A 41 8.91 13.38 6.33
CA GLY A 41 10.12 13.87 5.67
C GLY A 41 10.59 13.03 4.48
N LEU A 42 9.78 12.08 3.98
CA LEU A 42 10.01 11.37 2.73
C LEU A 42 9.32 12.08 1.57
N ASP A 43 9.94 12.00 0.39
CA ASP A 43 9.29 12.34 -0.87
C ASP A 43 8.33 11.21 -1.31
N GLN A 44 7.49 11.47 -2.31
CA GLN A 44 6.48 10.50 -2.76
C GLN A 44 7.07 9.14 -3.17
N PRO A 45 8.18 9.07 -3.95
CA PRO A 45 8.83 7.80 -4.24
C PRO A 45 9.34 7.08 -2.99
N GLY A 46 9.87 7.84 -2.02
CA GLY A 46 10.35 7.31 -0.74
C GLY A 46 9.23 6.72 0.12
N ILE A 47 8.05 7.37 0.14
CA ILE A 47 6.86 6.87 0.81
C ILE A 47 6.44 5.52 0.22
N VAL A 48 6.29 5.42 -1.09
CA VAL A 48 5.91 4.17 -1.78
C VAL A 48 6.91 3.05 -1.49
N ALA A 49 8.21 3.35 -1.59
CA ALA A 49 9.27 2.38 -1.32
C ALA A 49 9.28 1.90 0.14
N PHE A 50 8.97 2.80 1.09
CA PHE A 50 8.91 2.46 2.50
C PHE A 50 7.72 1.54 2.82
N TYR A 51 6.53 1.80 2.26
CA TYR A 51 5.37 0.93 2.47
C TYR A 51 5.58 -0.46 1.86
N LYS A 52 6.17 -0.54 0.68
CA LYS A 52 6.54 -1.82 0.07
C LYS A 52 7.49 -2.61 0.98
N LEU A 53 8.47 -1.94 1.58
CA LEU A 53 9.38 -2.55 2.55
C LEU A 53 8.63 -3.08 3.79
N ILE A 54 7.64 -2.35 4.30
CA ILE A 54 6.80 -2.82 5.42
C ILE A 54 6.00 -4.06 5.05
N GLU A 55 5.43 -4.11 3.84
CA GLU A 55 4.73 -5.31 3.34
C GLU A 55 5.66 -6.52 3.25
N GLU A 56 6.87 -6.33 2.72
CA GLU A 56 7.90 -7.37 2.64
C GLU A 56 8.28 -7.87 4.04
N VAL A 57 8.58 -6.97 4.98
CA VAL A 57 8.89 -7.30 6.38
C VAL A 57 7.75 -8.07 7.04
N ARG A 58 6.52 -7.65 6.83
CA ARG A 58 5.32 -8.31 7.37
C ARG A 58 5.18 -9.73 6.81
N ALA A 59 5.38 -9.91 5.51
CA ALA A 59 5.31 -11.21 4.86
C ALA A 59 6.42 -12.17 5.35
N GLU A 60 7.64 -11.66 5.55
CA GLU A 60 8.79 -12.47 6.00
C GLU A 60 8.74 -12.83 7.48
N THR A 61 8.29 -11.89 8.32
CA THR A 61 8.36 -12.05 9.79
C THR A 61 7.06 -12.53 10.42
N GLY A 62 5.91 -12.34 9.75
CA GLY A 62 4.58 -12.56 10.31
C GLY A 62 4.19 -11.55 11.42
N ALA A 63 4.98 -10.49 11.61
CA ALA A 63 4.71 -9.48 12.62
C ALA A 63 3.47 -8.66 12.29
N ALA A 64 2.64 -8.37 13.30
CA ALA A 64 1.60 -7.37 13.17
C ALA A 64 2.22 -5.96 13.10
N VAL A 65 1.60 -5.07 12.32
CA VAL A 65 2.06 -3.68 12.21
C VAL A 65 0.96 -2.75 12.68
N LEU A 66 1.27 -1.93 13.68
CA LEU A 66 0.45 -0.81 14.11
C LEU A 66 1.12 0.49 13.65
N MET A 67 0.44 1.22 12.78
CA MET A 67 0.97 2.47 12.22
C MET A 67 0.10 3.65 12.64
N VAL A 68 0.73 4.73 13.10
CA VAL A 68 0.09 6.03 13.32
C VAL A 68 0.52 6.93 12.16
N SER A 69 -0.44 7.55 11.47
CA SER A 69 -0.17 8.46 10.38
C SER A 69 -1.33 9.43 10.16
N HIS A 70 -1.04 10.61 9.66
CA HIS A 70 -2.01 11.59 9.19
C HIS A 70 -2.19 11.55 7.66
N ASP A 71 -1.44 10.72 6.95
CA ASP A 71 -1.58 10.52 5.51
C ASP A 71 -2.73 9.54 5.21
N LEU A 72 -3.92 10.10 5.00
CA LEU A 72 -5.14 9.33 4.77
C LEU A 72 -5.06 8.41 3.55
N LEU A 73 -4.41 8.87 2.47
CA LEU A 73 -4.31 8.09 1.22
C LEU A 73 -3.55 6.80 1.47
N VAL A 74 -2.47 6.92 2.19
CA VAL A 74 -1.62 5.80 2.50
C VAL A 74 -2.29 4.85 3.50
N VAL A 75 -2.86 5.40 4.59
CA VAL A 75 -3.58 4.60 5.59
C VAL A 75 -4.68 3.78 4.93
N MET A 76 -5.50 4.40 4.09
CA MET A 76 -6.62 3.71 3.43
C MET A 76 -6.19 2.66 2.40
N ARG A 77 -4.98 2.77 1.86
CA ARG A 77 -4.46 1.85 0.84
C ARG A 77 -3.67 0.68 1.43
N ALA A 78 -2.90 0.94 2.48
CA ALA A 78 -1.92 0.00 3.01
C ALA A 78 -2.38 -0.75 4.27
N SER A 79 -3.60 -0.46 4.78
CA SER A 79 -4.06 -1.03 6.04
C SER A 79 -5.18 -2.05 5.84
N ASP A 80 -5.15 -3.14 6.60
CA ASP A 80 -6.26 -4.11 6.69
C ASP A 80 -7.38 -3.56 7.59
N ARG A 81 -7.02 -2.77 8.61
CA ARG A 81 -7.92 -2.16 9.58
C ARG A 81 -7.47 -0.75 9.92
N VAL A 82 -8.42 0.15 10.05
CA VAL A 82 -8.20 1.56 10.39
C VAL A 82 -8.98 1.90 11.64
N VAL A 83 -8.37 2.70 12.51
CA VAL A 83 -8.97 3.29 13.70
C VAL A 83 -8.81 4.80 13.60
N CYS A 84 -9.92 5.55 13.57
CA CYS A 84 -9.90 7.00 13.51
C CYS A 84 -9.98 7.58 14.92
N LEU A 85 -9.05 8.47 15.24
CA LEU A 85 -8.94 9.12 16.54
C LEU A 85 -9.14 10.63 16.43
N ASN A 86 -9.99 11.16 17.31
CA ASN A 86 -10.16 12.60 17.55
C ASN A 86 -10.50 12.83 19.02
N GLY A 87 -9.50 12.65 19.91
CA GLY A 87 -9.70 12.63 21.35
C GLY A 87 -10.41 11.35 21.88
N HIS A 88 -11.12 10.65 21.01
CA HIS A 88 -11.76 9.35 21.23
C HIS A 88 -11.77 8.55 19.93
N VAL A 89 -12.11 7.27 19.98
CA VAL A 89 -12.30 6.44 18.77
C VAL A 89 -13.60 6.86 18.11
N CYS A 90 -13.51 7.51 16.93
CA CYS A 90 -14.66 8.01 16.18
C CYS A 90 -15.28 6.94 15.29
N CYS A 91 -14.44 6.14 14.66
CA CYS A 91 -14.84 5.01 13.80
C CYS A 91 -13.68 4.03 13.65
N GLU A 92 -14.00 2.77 13.39
CA GLU A 92 -13.03 1.72 13.13
C GLU A 92 -13.58 0.68 12.16
N GLY A 93 -12.70 -0.03 11.47
CA GLY A 93 -13.08 -1.09 10.54
C GLY A 93 -12.09 -1.23 9.39
N THR A 94 -12.53 -1.91 8.32
CA THR A 94 -11.76 -1.91 7.07
C THR A 94 -11.75 -0.50 6.46
N PRO A 95 -10.78 -0.18 5.60
CA PRO A 95 -10.75 1.12 4.91
C PRO A 95 -12.08 1.49 4.24
N GLN A 96 -12.78 0.51 3.63
CA GLN A 96 -14.08 0.71 2.99
C GLN A 96 -15.17 1.11 3.98
N VAL A 97 -15.24 0.42 5.14
CA VAL A 97 -16.21 0.72 6.21
C VAL A 97 -15.93 2.10 6.79
N VAL A 98 -14.67 2.40 7.07
CA VAL A 98 -14.27 3.68 7.67
C VAL A 98 -14.53 4.84 6.72
N SER A 99 -14.20 4.72 5.43
CA SER A 99 -14.43 5.78 4.44
C SER A 99 -15.92 6.09 4.22
N ALA A 100 -16.81 5.12 4.47
CA ALA A 100 -18.25 5.30 4.39
C ALA A 100 -18.86 5.88 5.68
N ALA A 101 -18.15 5.84 6.80
CA ALA A 101 -18.65 6.28 8.09
C ALA A 101 -18.93 7.79 8.14
N PRO A 102 -20.09 8.23 8.67
CA PRO A 102 -20.41 9.66 8.83
C PRO A 102 -19.39 10.42 9.66
N ALA A 103 -18.84 9.80 10.71
CA ALA A 103 -17.83 10.37 11.57
C ALA A 103 -16.52 10.68 10.80
N TYR A 104 -16.11 9.79 9.89
CA TYR A 104 -14.96 10.01 9.02
C TYR A 104 -15.18 11.21 8.10
N ARG A 105 -16.36 11.29 7.47
CA ARG A 105 -16.71 12.40 6.57
C ARG A 105 -16.77 13.75 7.30
N ALA A 106 -17.25 13.75 8.55
CA ALA A 106 -17.29 14.94 9.38
C ALA A 106 -15.88 15.46 9.74
N LEU A 107 -14.90 14.54 9.92
CA LEU A 107 -13.51 14.90 10.27
C LEU A 107 -12.69 15.35 9.06
N PHE A 108 -12.85 14.66 7.91
CA PHE A 108 -11.95 14.82 6.77
C PHE A 108 -12.61 15.43 5.52
N GLY A 109 -13.93 15.73 5.59
CA GLY A 109 -14.71 16.33 4.51
C GLY A 109 -15.21 15.33 3.48
N ALA A 110 -16.25 15.73 2.73
CA ALA A 110 -16.84 14.89 1.68
C ALA A 110 -15.90 14.70 0.47
N ASP A 111 -14.98 15.62 0.24
CA ASP A 111 -14.03 15.60 -0.89
C ASP A 111 -12.93 14.52 -0.75
N SER A 112 -12.73 14.00 0.48
CA SER A 112 -11.80 12.88 0.70
C SER A 112 -12.23 11.60 -0.03
N GLN A 113 -13.50 11.46 -0.41
CA GLN A 113 -13.99 10.36 -1.25
C GLN A 113 -13.57 10.48 -2.71
N GLY A 114 -13.44 11.69 -3.26
CA GLY A 114 -12.96 11.92 -4.62
C GLY A 114 -11.52 11.45 -4.80
N THR A 115 -10.68 11.70 -3.81
CA THR A 115 -9.27 11.29 -3.80
C THR A 115 -9.11 9.78 -3.63
N LEU A 116 -10.00 9.13 -2.87
CA LEU A 116 -10.05 7.67 -2.70
C LEU A 116 -10.66 6.95 -3.92
N ALA A 117 -11.64 7.56 -4.61
CA ALA A 117 -12.30 6.98 -5.78
C ALA A 117 -11.39 6.90 -7.01
N LEU A 118 -10.46 7.85 -7.17
CA LEU A 118 -9.47 7.85 -8.25
C LEU A 118 -8.46 6.69 -8.17
N TYR A 119 -8.39 5.98 -7.05
CA TYR A 119 -7.43 4.91 -6.81
C TYR A 119 -8.02 3.49 -6.77
N ARG A 120 -9.26 3.30 -7.18
CA ARG A 120 -9.83 1.97 -7.40
C ARG A 120 -9.36 1.39 -8.73
N HIS A 121 -8.07 1.15 -8.90
CA HIS A 121 -7.61 0.21 -9.89
C HIS A 121 -7.71 -1.18 -9.32
N HIS A 122 -8.72 -1.88 -9.76
CA HIS A 122 -8.94 -3.30 -9.64
C HIS A 122 -7.68 -4.08 -10.00
N HIS A 123 -7.14 -4.81 -9.05
CA HIS A 123 -6.31 -5.97 -9.30
C HIS A 123 -7.20 -7.21 -9.13
N ASP A 124 -8.19 -7.35 -10.02
CA ASP A 124 -8.81 -8.64 -10.26
C ASP A 124 -7.84 -9.50 -11.07
N HIS A 125 -7.07 -10.30 -10.39
CA HIS A 125 -6.43 -11.46 -10.98
C HIS A 125 -7.33 -12.68 -10.75
N ASP A 126 -8.48 -12.69 -11.43
CA ASP A 126 -9.24 -13.90 -11.67
C ASP A 126 -8.47 -14.73 -12.70
N HIS A 127 -7.71 -15.70 -12.20
CA HIS A 127 -7.20 -16.82 -12.98
C HIS A 127 -8.29 -17.89 -13.07
N ASP A 128 -9.34 -17.62 -13.82
CA ASP A 128 -10.23 -18.67 -14.29
C ASP A 128 -9.57 -19.37 -15.48
N HIS A 129 -8.82 -20.44 -15.15
CA HIS A 129 -8.49 -21.47 -16.11
C HIS A 129 -9.72 -22.33 -16.37
N VAL A 130 -10.54 -21.92 -17.30
CA VAL A 130 -11.50 -22.84 -17.95
C VAL A 130 -10.83 -23.39 -19.20
N THR A 131 -10.24 -24.56 -19.04
CA THR A 131 -9.92 -25.47 -20.15
C THR A 131 -11.21 -26.16 -20.56
N ASP A 132 -11.77 -25.77 -21.68
CA ASP A 132 -12.68 -26.65 -22.40
C ASP A 132 -12.42 -26.50 -23.91
N HIS A 133 -11.50 -27.33 -24.41
CA HIS A 133 -11.35 -27.57 -25.82
C HIS A 133 -12.26 -28.76 -26.21
N VAL A 134 -13.45 -28.45 -26.70
CA VAL A 134 -14.26 -29.41 -27.42
C VAL A 134 -13.88 -29.27 -28.90
N HIS A 135 -13.13 -30.27 -29.39
CA HIS A 135 -12.96 -30.50 -30.83
C HIS A 135 -14.24 -31.16 -31.37
N GLY A 136 -14.97 -30.44 -32.22
CA GLY A 136 -15.96 -31.01 -33.13
C GLY A 136 -15.41 -31.03 -34.55
N PRO A 137 -15.61 -32.09 -35.28
CA PRO A 137 -15.04 -32.27 -36.61
C PRO A 137 -15.93 -31.66 -37.70
N ASP A 138 -15.27 -31.28 -38.78
CA ASP A 138 -15.82 -31.14 -40.12
C ASP A 138 -16.58 -29.85 -40.52
N CYS A 139 -15.94 -29.14 -41.44
CA CYS A 139 -16.54 -28.77 -42.74
C CYS A 139 -15.49 -27.99 -43.55
N GLY A 140 -15.25 -28.56 -44.72
CA GLY A 140 -14.31 -28.11 -45.72
C GLY A 140 -14.87 -27.03 -46.68
N HIS A 141 -14.01 -26.74 -47.63
CA HIS A 141 -14.24 -25.96 -48.87
C HIS A 141 -14.23 -24.42 -48.68
N ASP A 142 -13.65 -23.57 -49.51
CA ASP A 142 -13.16 -23.70 -50.90
C ASP A 142 -12.21 -22.54 -51.21
N HIS A 143 -11.36 -22.79 -52.18
CA HIS A 143 -10.48 -21.82 -52.86
C HIS A 143 -11.25 -20.60 -53.48
N HIS A 144 -10.63 -19.44 -53.45
CA HIS A 144 -10.58 -18.57 -54.64
C HIS A 144 -9.40 -17.61 -54.61
N HIS A 145 -8.52 -17.81 -55.59
CA HIS A 145 -7.56 -16.82 -56.09
C HIS A 145 -8.29 -15.59 -56.69
N HIS A 146 -7.77 -14.41 -56.46
CA HIS A 146 -7.73 -13.37 -57.49
C HIS A 146 -6.51 -12.46 -57.28
N HIS A 147 -5.63 -12.53 -58.30
CA HIS A 147 -4.70 -11.47 -58.69
C HIS A 147 -5.46 -10.22 -59.09
N HIS A 148 -4.92 -9.03 -58.87
CA HIS A 148 -4.64 -8.01 -59.87
C HIS A 148 -4.10 -6.73 -59.22
N HIS A 149 -3.00 -6.32 -59.83
CA HIS A 149 -2.32 -5.05 -60.03
C HIS A 149 -1.78 -4.28 -58.85
#